data_0ff0eb5673e5a4627e43f5014f2a9f94
#
_entry.id   0ff0eb5673e5a4627e43f5014f2a9f94
#
_cell.length_a   1.000
_cell.length_b   1.000
_cell.length_c   1.000
_cell.angle_alpha   90.00
_cell.angle_beta   90.00
_cell.angle_gamma   90.00
#
_symmetry.space_group_name_H-M   'P 1'
#
loop_
_entity.id
_entity.type
_entity.pdbx_description
1 polymer ?
#
loop_
_entity_poly.entity_id
_entity_poly.type
_entity_poly.pdbx_seq_one_letter_code
_entity_poly.pdbx_strand_id
1 'polypeptide(L)'
;MLDDNELQRLCQGRHGDPFSVLGPHRLEDGRTWGCARLPGATAGAAVAGGASVTLHQRHADGFFEGPLPADGPYRLQVTWPGTAPQLIDDPYRFGAVLGEMDAWLLAEGSHLRPYEMLGATVRDMEGVAGTSFAVWAPNASRVSVVGDFNAWDGRRHPMRLRRECGVWELFLPGVHAGERYKFELLDRHGTLLPQKADPFARQAELRPATASVVAAMPPVAPPSPERQAANALDAPMSIYEVHLASWRRKPEQGERWLNWDELAEDLVAYAQDMGYTHLELMPVSEHPFDGSWGYQTLGLFSPTSRFATADDAARGGGAAGFRRFVDSAHAAGIGVLLDWVPAHFPADDWGLARFDGTCLYEYADPREGFHNDWNTLIYNFGRTEVRNFLVGSALYWL
;
A
#
# COMPACT_ATOMS: atom_id res chain seq x y z
N MET A 1 30.38 16.39 -6.88
CA MET A 1 30.56 16.04 -5.45
C MET A 1 29.38 16.68 -4.72
N LEU A 2 28.67 15.94 -3.87
CA LEU A 2 27.51 16.43 -3.09
C LEU A 2 27.95 17.62 -2.24
N ASP A 3 27.23 18.75 -2.29
CA ASP A 3 27.52 19.88 -1.42
C ASP A 3 27.01 19.64 0.03
N ASP A 4 27.51 20.40 0.98
CA ASP A 4 27.18 20.18 2.39
C ASP A 4 25.72 20.55 2.72
N ASN A 5 25.08 21.44 1.96
CA ASN A 5 23.67 21.79 2.13
C ASN A 5 22.76 20.66 1.65
N GLU A 6 23.06 20.05 0.52
CA GLU A 6 22.32 18.88 0.02
C GLU A 6 22.47 17.69 0.97
N LEU A 7 23.70 17.44 1.44
CA LEU A 7 23.97 16.42 2.45
C LEU A 7 23.17 16.65 3.73
N GLN A 8 23.14 17.89 4.22
CA GLN A 8 22.36 18.23 5.42
C GLN A 8 20.86 18.04 5.19
N ARG A 9 20.32 18.47 4.03
CA ARG A 9 18.91 18.25 3.66
C ARG A 9 18.57 16.77 3.62
N LEU A 10 19.45 15.94 3.04
CA LEU A 10 19.28 14.50 2.99
C LEU A 10 19.25 13.90 4.41
N CYS A 11 20.22 14.25 5.25
CA CYS A 11 20.32 13.77 6.63
C CYS A 11 19.12 14.19 7.49
N GLN A 12 18.56 15.36 7.26
CA GLN A 12 17.35 15.85 7.91
C GLN A 12 16.05 15.29 7.32
N GLY A 13 16.12 14.48 6.28
CA GLY A 13 14.93 13.93 5.59
C GLY A 13 14.12 15.03 4.88
N ARG A 14 14.78 16.02 4.28
CA ARG A 14 14.18 17.13 3.54
C ARG A 14 14.57 17.15 2.06
N HIS A 15 15.27 16.13 1.60
CA HIS A 15 15.70 16.02 0.21
C HIS A 15 14.58 15.42 -0.65
N GLY A 16 14.17 16.13 -1.71
CA GLY A 16 13.06 15.71 -2.58
C GLY A 16 13.44 14.75 -3.71
N ASP A 17 14.74 14.45 -3.88
CA ASP A 17 15.25 13.55 -4.90
C ASP A 17 16.40 12.70 -4.35
N PRO A 18 16.09 11.69 -3.51
CA PRO A 18 17.12 10.88 -2.86
C PRO A 18 17.97 10.08 -3.85
N PHE A 19 17.45 9.68 -5.00
CA PHE A 19 18.16 8.90 -6.01
C PHE A 19 19.22 9.71 -6.77
N SER A 20 19.18 11.04 -6.74
CA SER A 20 20.26 11.87 -7.24
C SER A 20 21.51 11.82 -6.37
N VAL A 21 21.39 11.27 -5.13
CA VAL A 21 22.45 11.23 -4.13
C VAL A 21 22.75 9.81 -3.67
N LEU A 22 21.72 9.05 -3.30
CA LEU A 22 21.86 7.68 -2.78
C LEU A 22 21.97 6.65 -3.91
N GLY A 23 22.61 5.52 -3.60
CA GLY A 23 22.85 4.46 -4.57
C GLY A 23 24.16 4.60 -5.36
N PRO A 24 24.29 3.92 -6.49
CA PRO A 24 25.49 3.91 -7.33
C PRO A 24 25.49 5.09 -8.32
N HIS A 25 26.61 5.81 -8.40
CA HIS A 25 26.81 6.93 -9.33
C HIS A 25 28.09 6.71 -10.15
N ARG A 26 28.01 6.86 -11.47
CA ARG A 26 29.18 6.78 -12.35
C ARG A 26 29.89 8.13 -12.37
N LEU A 27 31.18 8.12 -12.03
CA LEU A 27 32.04 9.29 -12.09
C LEU A 27 32.57 9.53 -13.52
N GLU A 28 33.06 10.75 -13.79
CA GLU A 28 33.64 11.12 -15.09
C GLU A 28 34.86 10.27 -15.47
N ASP A 29 35.59 9.76 -14.48
CA ASP A 29 36.76 8.90 -14.67
C ASP A 29 36.40 7.40 -14.93
N GLY A 30 35.08 7.10 -15.00
CA GLY A 30 34.55 5.77 -15.28
C GLY A 30 34.40 4.86 -14.05
N ARG A 31 34.84 5.29 -12.86
CA ARG A 31 34.61 4.56 -11.62
C ARG A 31 33.16 4.70 -11.16
N THR A 32 32.67 3.70 -10.41
CA THR A 32 31.37 3.76 -9.78
C THR A 32 31.53 4.09 -8.30
N TRP A 33 30.78 5.09 -7.83
CA TRP A 33 30.79 5.59 -6.47
C TRP A 33 29.46 5.29 -5.81
N GLY A 34 29.47 4.74 -4.60
CA GLY A 34 28.28 4.41 -3.82
C GLY A 34 28.06 5.40 -2.70
N CYS A 35 26.80 5.82 -2.52
CA CYS A 35 26.37 6.66 -1.42
C CYS A 35 25.21 5.97 -0.68
N ALA A 36 25.31 5.83 0.64
CA ALA A 36 24.32 5.14 1.46
C ALA A 36 23.95 5.97 2.70
N ARG A 37 22.66 5.97 3.02
CA ARG A 37 22.12 6.58 4.25
C ARG A 37 21.81 5.47 5.26
N LEU A 38 22.65 5.31 6.27
CA LEU A 38 22.63 4.25 7.28
C LEU A 38 22.59 4.85 8.71
N PRO A 39 21.45 5.40 9.15
CA PRO A 39 21.34 6.08 10.44
C PRO A 39 21.70 5.18 11.61
N GLY A 40 22.61 5.64 12.47
CA GLY A 40 23.08 4.92 13.64
C GLY A 40 24.13 3.85 13.36
N ALA A 41 24.52 3.59 12.09
CA ALA A 41 25.59 2.66 11.78
C ALA A 41 26.95 3.24 12.20
N THR A 42 27.86 2.38 12.68
CA THR A 42 29.23 2.72 13.07
C THR A 42 30.26 2.43 11.97
N ALA A 43 29.91 1.54 11.03
CA ALA A 43 30.72 1.22 9.87
C ALA A 43 29.86 0.73 8.70
N GLY A 44 30.33 0.96 7.48
CA GLY A 44 29.73 0.49 6.24
C GLY A 44 30.80 0.06 5.23
N ALA A 45 30.50 -0.97 4.46
CA ALA A 45 31.31 -1.40 3.32
C ALA A 45 30.42 -1.84 2.16
N ALA A 46 30.85 -1.64 0.94
CA ALA A 46 30.23 -2.19 -0.26
C ALA A 46 30.85 -3.54 -0.61
N VAL A 47 30.02 -4.54 -0.88
CA VAL A 47 30.44 -5.93 -1.17
C VAL A 47 29.89 -6.37 -2.51
N ALA A 48 30.75 -6.80 -3.42
CA ALA A 48 30.39 -7.39 -4.72
C ALA A 48 31.45 -8.40 -5.17
N GLY A 49 31.04 -9.53 -5.76
CA GLY A 49 31.94 -10.54 -6.34
C GLY A 49 33.01 -11.09 -5.39
N GLY A 50 32.74 -11.10 -4.07
CA GLY A 50 33.70 -11.51 -3.04
C GLY A 50 34.69 -10.41 -2.60
N ALA A 51 34.70 -9.26 -3.25
CA ALA A 51 35.48 -8.09 -2.83
C ALA A 51 34.64 -7.21 -1.87
N SER A 52 35.33 -6.58 -0.92
CA SER A 52 34.72 -5.64 0.04
C SER A 52 35.52 -4.34 0.07
N VAL A 53 34.84 -3.21 -0.03
CA VAL A 53 35.46 -1.88 0.02
C VAL A 53 34.77 -1.07 1.11
N THR A 54 35.58 -0.55 2.06
CA THR A 54 35.06 0.29 3.15
C THR A 54 34.51 1.61 2.62
N LEU A 55 33.30 1.98 3.07
CA LEU A 55 32.70 3.28 2.83
C LEU A 55 33.10 4.26 3.94
N HIS A 56 33.45 5.49 3.56
CA HIS A 56 33.80 6.54 4.48
C HIS A 56 32.55 7.20 5.04
N GLN A 57 32.46 7.33 6.37
CA GLN A 57 31.38 8.09 7.01
C GLN A 57 31.67 9.58 6.87
N ARG A 58 30.92 10.27 6.00
CA ARG A 58 31.05 11.70 5.75
C ARG A 58 30.22 12.56 6.70
N HIS A 59 29.12 12.03 7.25
CA HIS A 59 28.23 12.74 8.17
C HIS A 59 27.88 11.89 9.40
N ALA A 60 27.86 12.51 10.57
CA ALA A 60 27.61 11.83 11.85
C ALA A 60 26.23 11.12 11.89
N ASP A 61 25.22 11.65 11.19
CA ASP A 61 23.90 11.04 11.08
C ASP A 61 23.88 9.77 10.19
N GLY A 62 25.03 9.22 9.80
CA GLY A 62 25.14 7.95 9.09
C GLY A 62 25.05 8.08 7.57
N PHE A 63 25.63 9.11 6.96
CA PHE A 63 25.87 9.14 5.54
C PHE A 63 27.26 8.57 5.24
N PHE A 64 27.31 7.54 4.39
CA PHE A 64 28.51 6.83 3.99
C PHE A 64 28.67 6.92 2.49
N GLU A 65 29.91 7.08 2.02
CA GLU A 65 30.25 7.13 0.60
C GLU A 65 31.61 6.47 0.31
N GLY A 66 31.79 5.99 -0.90
CA GLY A 66 33.05 5.41 -1.34
C GLY A 66 32.97 4.70 -2.69
N PRO A 67 34.12 4.24 -3.22
CA PRO A 67 34.13 3.49 -4.47
C PRO A 67 33.40 2.15 -4.29
N LEU A 68 32.66 1.74 -5.31
CA LEU A 68 32.09 0.39 -5.37
C LEU A 68 33.12 -0.61 -5.92
N PRO A 69 33.10 -1.87 -5.44
CA PRO A 69 34.14 -2.85 -5.80
C PRO A 69 34.06 -3.34 -7.25
N ALA A 70 32.90 -3.19 -7.91
CA ALA A 70 32.67 -3.55 -9.31
C ALA A 70 31.45 -2.80 -9.86
N ASP A 71 31.34 -2.75 -11.20
CA ASP A 71 30.08 -2.35 -11.85
C ASP A 71 29.05 -3.48 -11.73
N GLY A 72 27.80 -3.14 -11.37
CA GLY A 72 26.71 -4.09 -11.25
C GLY A 72 26.18 -4.26 -9.82
N PRO A 73 25.47 -5.36 -9.54
CA PRO A 73 24.83 -5.57 -8.24
C PRO A 73 25.85 -5.65 -7.09
N TYR A 74 25.59 -4.91 -6.04
CA TYR A 74 26.36 -4.91 -4.79
C TYR A 74 25.43 -4.97 -3.59
N ARG A 75 25.99 -5.29 -2.43
CA ARG A 75 25.31 -5.25 -1.13
C ARG A 75 26.09 -4.38 -0.17
N LEU A 76 25.43 -3.91 0.88
CA LEU A 76 26.05 -3.14 1.94
C LEU A 76 26.28 -4.06 3.15
N GLN A 77 27.51 -4.12 3.62
CA GLN A 77 27.84 -4.72 4.91
C GLN A 77 27.83 -3.59 5.94
N VAL A 78 26.90 -3.64 6.88
CA VAL A 78 26.64 -2.55 7.84
C VAL A 78 26.83 -3.07 9.25
N THR A 79 27.49 -2.28 10.08
CA THR A 79 27.66 -2.56 11.52
C THR A 79 26.93 -1.50 12.33
N TRP A 80 26.00 -1.93 13.18
CA TRP A 80 25.35 -1.08 14.17
C TRP A 80 25.94 -1.34 15.55
N PRO A 81 25.81 -0.39 16.54
CA PRO A 81 26.31 -0.57 17.88
C PRO A 81 25.81 -1.88 18.53
N GLY A 82 26.74 -2.67 19.01
CA GLY A 82 26.41 -3.92 19.73
C GLY A 82 25.92 -5.09 18.85
N THR A 83 25.97 -4.98 17.51
CA THR A 83 25.58 -6.06 16.59
C THR A 83 26.76 -6.58 15.77
N ALA A 84 26.66 -7.84 15.31
CA ALA A 84 27.55 -8.33 14.25
C ALA A 84 27.24 -7.61 12.91
N PRO A 85 28.24 -7.49 12.00
CA PRO A 85 28.00 -6.94 10.67
C PRO A 85 26.88 -7.68 9.94
N GLN A 86 25.94 -6.91 9.37
CA GLN A 86 24.82 -7.44 8.59
C GLN A 86 25.02 -7.11 7.13
N LEU A 87 24.65 -8.04 6.25
CA LEU A 87 24.71 -7.86 4.81
C LEU A 87 23.29 -7.57 4.29
N ILE A 88 23.08 -6.36 3.79
CA ILE A 88 21.77 -5.87 3.30
C ILE A 88 21.87 -5.46 1.84
N ASP A 89 20.79 -5.52 1.09
CA ASP A 89 20.70 -4.92 -0.23
C ASP A 89 20.45 -3.43 -0.13
N ASP A 90 21.08 -2.62 -0.99
CA ASP A 90 20.83 -1.18 -1.05
C ASP A 90 19.55 -0.91 -1.84
N PRO A 91 18.50 -0.32 -1.23
CA PRO A 91 17.25 -0.01 -1.94
C PRO A 91 17.45 0.99 -3.10
N TYR A 92 18.47 1.82 -3.03
CA TYR A 92 18.72 2.87 -4.03
C TYR A 92 19.52 2.38 -5.26
N ARG A 93 19.93 1.10 -5.32
CA ARG A 93 20.55 0.53 -6.50
C ARG A 93 19.54 0.06 -7.55
N PHE A 94 18.28 -0.10 -7.17
CA PHE A 94 17.25 -0.63 -8.06
C PHE A 94 16.67 0.44 -8.98
N GLY A 95 16.31 0.01 -10.19
CA GLY A 95 15.68 0.83 -11.20
C GLY A 95 14.28 1.33 -10.82
N ALA A 96 13.57 1.91 -11.78
CA ALA A 96 12.20 2.34 -11.61
C ALA A 96 11.26 1.16 -11.35
N VAL A 97 10.28 1.37 -10.47
CA VAL A 97 9.23 0.39 -10.16
C VAL A 97 8.11 0.45 -11.20
N LEU A 98 7.67 1.66 -11.56
CA LEU A 98 6.69 1.87 -12.62
C LEU A 98 7.33 1.72 -14.00
N GLY A 99 6.65 0.95 -14.86
CA GLY A 99 6.96 0.91 -16.29
C GLY A 99 6.63 2.23 -16.99
N GLU A 100 7.25 2.48 -18.14
CA GLU A 100 7.00 3.70 -18.93
C GLU A 100 5.55 3.81 -19.39
N MET A 101 4.92 2.68 -19.73
CA MET A 101 3.51 2.65 -20.13
C MET A 101 2.59 3.04 -18.97
N ASP A 102 2.84 2.50 -17.76
CA ASP A 102 2.04 2.83 -16.57
C ASP A 102 2.20 4.31 -16.20
N ALA A 103 3.43 4.83 -16.23
CA ALA A 103 3.71 6.24 -15.98
C ALA A 103 2.99 7.14 -17.00
N TRP A 104 2.99 6.77 -18.29
CA TRP A 104 2.27 7.48 -19.34
C TRP A 104 0.76 7.45 -19.13
N LEU A 105 0.17 6.28 -18.86
CA LEU A 105 -1.28 6.14 -18.61
C LEU A 105 -1.73 6.90 -17.37
N LEU A 106 -0.91 6.93 -16.32
CA LEU A 106 -1.18 7.72 -15.12
C LEU A 106 -1.12 9.23 -15.42
N ALA A 107 -0.11 9.68 -16.17
CA ALA A 107 0.04 11.07 -16.56
C ALA A 107 -1.09 11.58 -17.48
N GLU A 108 -1.54 10.72 -18.41
CA GLU A 108 -2.68 11.02 -19.30
C GLU A 108 -4.03 10.93 -18.55
N GLY A 109 -4.08 10.21 -17.43
CA GLY A 109 -5.30 9.98 -16.65
C GLY A 109 -6.23 8.94 -17.26
N SER A 110 -5.70 7.96 -17.97
CA SER A 110 -6.45 6.85 -18.59
C SER A 110 -6.14 5.47 -18.00
N HIS A 111 -5.38 5.40 -16.90
CA HIS A 111 -5.02 4.16 -16.25
C HIS A 111 -6.18 3.59 -15.43
N LEU A 112 -6.95 2.67 -16.01
CA LEU A 112 -8.13 2.09 -15.33
C LEU A 112 -7.79 1.01 -14.30
N ARG A 113 -6.54 0.52 -14.27
CA ARG A 113 -6.05 -0.48 -13.31
C ARG A 113 -4.87 0.02 -12.48
N PRO A 114 -4.94 1.22 -11.89
CA PRO A 114 -3.82 1.80 -11.15
C PRO A 114 -3.41 0.93 -9.94
N TYR A 115 -4.32 0.11 -9.41
CA TYR A 115 -4.07 -0.82 -8.31
C TYR A 115 -3.05 -1.93 -8.64
N GLU A 116 -2.75 -2.19 -9.91
CA GLU A 116 -1.72 -3.15 -10.30
C GLU A 116 -0.31 -2.59 -10.05
N MET A 117 -0.16 -1.26 -10.10
CA MET A 117 1.11 -0.54 -9.98
C MET A 117 1.26 0.26 -8.69
N LEU A 118 0.17 0.87 -8.20
CA LEU A 118 0.16 1.66 -6.97
C LEU A 118 -0.10 0.77 -5.74
N GLY A 119 0.32 1.26 -4.59
CA GLY A 119 0.28 0.52 -3.33
C GLY A 119 1.56 -0.27 -3.06
N ALA A 120 1.46 -1.28 -2.18
CA ALA A 120 2.55 -2.19 -1.84
C ALA A 120 2.37 -3.51 -2.60
N THR A 121 3.39 -3.91 -3.36
CA THR A 121 3.36 -5.15 -4.14
C THR A 121 4.62 -5.98 -3.88
N VAL A 122 4.43 -7.19 -3.34
CA VAL A 122 5.52 -8.16 -3.18
C VAL A 122 5.99 -8.62 -4.56
N ARG A 123 7.27 -8.49 -4.82
CA ARG A 123 7.88 -8.90 -6.10
C ARG A 123 9.36 -9.22 -5.97
N ASP A 124 9.90 -9.83 -7.00
CA ASP A 124 11.34 -9.93 -7.22
C ASP A 124 11.80 -8.80 -8.15
N MET A 125 12.89 -8.13 -7.80
CA MET A 125 13.60 -7.19 -8.67
C MET A 125 15.07 -7.59 -8.75
N GLU A 126 15.56 -7.86 -9.94
CA GLU A 126 16.95 -8.26 -10.20
C GLU A 126 17.42 -9.46 -9.36
N GLY A 127 16.54 -10.45 -9.13
CA GLY A 127 16.80 -11.63 -8.31
C GLY A 127 16.76 -11.40 -6.80
N VAL A 128 16.21 -10.27 -6.35
CA VAL A 128 16.07 -9.94 -4.94
C VAL A 128 14.59 -9.82 -4.57
N ALA A 129 14.14 -10.66 -3.64
CA ALA A 129 12.79 -10.60 -3.12
C ALA A 129 12.58 -9.38 -2.22
N GLY A 130 11.43 -8.73 -2.33
CA GLY A 130 11.07 -7.55 -1.55
C GLY A 130 9.70 -7.02 -1.90
N THR A 131 9.45 -5.77 -1.54
CA THR A 131 8.18 -5.08 -1.80
C THR A 131 8.44 -3.76 -2.51
N SER A 132 7.73 -3.52 -3.61
CA SER A 132 7.66 -2.20 -4.23
C SER A 132 6.52 -1.40 -3.62
N PHE A 133 6.78 -0.13 -3.33
CA PHE A 133 5.83 0.85 -2.84
C PHE A 133 5.68 1.95 -3.87
N ALA A 134 4.44 2.31 -4.19
CA ALA A 134 4.15 3.41 -5.10
C ALA A 134 2.89 4.17 -4.65
N VAL A 135 2.97 5.51 -4.58
CA VAL A 135 1.86 6.35 -4.14
C VAL A 135 1.78 7.65 -4.93
N TRP A 136 0.57 8.04 -5.30
CA TRP A 136 0.31 9.29 -6.00
C TRP A 136 0.20 10.45 -5.00
N ALA A 137 1.17 11.37 -5.04
CA ALA A 137 1.23 12.56 -4.17
C ALA A 137 2.01 13.69 -4.87
N PRO A 138 1.46 14.28 -5.95
CA PRO A 138 2.16 15.19 -6.84
C PRO A 138 2.59 16.51 -6.19
N ASN A 139 1.95 16.92 -5.11
CA ASN A 139 2.24 18.19 -4.44
C ASN A 139 3.12 18.02 -3.19
N ALA A 140 3.49 16.80 -2.83
CA ALA A 140 4.44 16.55 -1.75
C ALA A 140 5.85 16.98 -2.17
N SER A 141 6.62 17.56 -1.24
CA SER A 141 8.05 17.87 -1.46
C SER A 141 8.95 16.67 -1.14
N ARG A 142 8.47 15.70 -0.36
CA ARG A 142 9.09 14.42 -0.07
C ARG A 142 8.03 13.41 0.35
N VAL A 143 8.19 12.17 -0.07
CA VAL A 143 7.46 11.01 0.47
C VAL A 143 8.49 9.97 0.92
N SER A 144 8.24 9.35 2.06
CA SER A 144 9.00 8.21 2.55
C SER A 144 8.06 7.09 2.94
N VAL A 145 8.44 5.84 2.71
CA VAL A 145 7.74 4.71 3.29
C VAL A 145 8.30 4.43 4.69
N VAL A 146 7.41 4.27 5.66
CA VAL A 146 7.74 3.98 7.06
C VAL A 146 7.01 2.74 7.54
N GLY A 147 7.63 1.99 8.42
CA GLY A 147 7.07 0.74 8.96
C GLY A 147 7.96 0.13 10.03
N ASP A 148 7.60 -1.05 10.51
CA ASP A 148 8.40 -1.76 11.52
C ASP A 148 9.83 -2.05 11.00
N PHE A 149 9.97 -2.31 9.70
CA PHE A 149 11.26 -2.58 9.03
C PHE A 149 12.27 -1.40 9.09
N ASN A 150 11.83 -0.20 9.44
CA ASN A 150 12.72 0.97 9.55
C ASN A 150 12.46 1.83 10.78
N ALA A 151 11.84 1.25 11.83
CA ALA A 151 11.50 1.91 13.08
C ALA A 151 10.62 3.17 12.89
N TRP A 152 9.80 3.20 11.83
CA TRP A 152 8.90 4.30 11.51
C TRP A 152 9.60 5.64 11.28
N ASP A 153 10.88 5.62 10.88
CA ASP A 153 11.71 6.80 10.63
C ASP A 153 11.74 7.17 9.15
N GLY A 154 11.01 8.22 8.75
CA GLY A 154 10.91 8.69 7.37
C GLY A 154 12.22 9.21 6.76
N ARG A 155 13.29 9.35 7.54
CA ARG A 155 14.62 9.69 7.04
C ARG A 155 15.34 8.50 6.39
N ARG A 156 14.83 7.26 6.60
CA ARG A 156 15.52 6.02 6.17
C ARG A 156 15.20 5.63 4.75
N HIS A 157 13.95 5.77 4.34
CA HIS A 157 13.50 5.28 3.04
C HIS A 157 12.70 6.35 2.28
N PRO A 158 13.31 7.53 1.97
CA PRO A 158 12.69 8.48 1.07
C PRO A 158 12.60 7.88 -0.36
N MET A 159 11.47 8.18 -1.01
CA MET A 159 11.09 7.61 -2.30
C MET A 159 11.50 8.51 -3.46
N ARG A 160 11.56 7.96 -4.67
CA ARG A 160 11.81 8.67 -5.93
C ARG A 160 10.51 9.23 -6.48
N LEU A 161 10.51 10.51 -6.90
CA LEU A 161 9.39 11.09 -7.63
C LEU A 161 9.49 10.81 -9.13
N ARG A 162 8.46 10.19 -9.68
CA ARG A 162 8.18 10.12 -11.11
C ARG A 162 7.42 11.40 -11.50
N ARG A 163 8.17 12.41 -11.94
CA ARG A 163 7.64 13.78 -12.17
C ARG A 163 6.54 13.83 -13.23
N GLU A 164 6.63 12.94 -14.22
CA GLU A 164 5.70 12.85 -15.35
C GLU A 164 4.27 12.46 -14.93
N CYS A 165 4.11 11.74 -13.82
CA CYS A 165 2.80 11.29 -13.34
C CYS A 165 2.52 11.62 -11.86
N GLY A 166 3.47 12.25 -11.15
CA GLY A 166 3.30 12.63 -9.74
C GLY A 166 3.29 11.47 -8.75
N VAL A 167 3.85 10.32 -9.14
CA VAL A 167 3.95 9.13 -8.29
C VAL A 167 5.30 9.07 -7.63
N TRP A 168 5.31 8.75 -6.33
CA TRP A 168 6.51 8.41 -5.58
C TRP A 168 6.65 6.90 -5.50
N GLU A 169 7.85 6.38 -5.74
CA GLU A 169 8.11 4.94 -5.79
C GLU A 169 9.42 4.54 -5.11
N LEU A 170 9.46 3.33 -4.54
CA LEU A 170 10.67 2.71 -3.98
C LEU A 170 10.49 1.19 -3.92
N PHE A 171 11.54 0.44 -4.25
CA PHE A 171 11.62 -0.98 -3.93
C PHE A 171 12.42 -1.19 -2.65
N LEU A 172 11.86 -1.94 -1.70
CA LEU A 172 12.54 -2.31 -0.46
C LEU A 172 12.84 -3.80 -0.43
N PRO A 173 14.12 -4.18 -0.56
CA PRO A 173 14.57 -5.55 -0.38
C PRO A 173 14.22 -6.08 1.01
N GLY A 174 13.81 -7.36 1.07
CA GLY A 174 13.57 -8.06 2.33
C GLY A 174 12.29 -7.66 3.07
N VAL A 175 11.50 -6.73 2.55
CA VAL A 175 10.16 -6.41 3.08
C VAL A 175 9.15 -7.38 2.46
N HIS A 176 8.35 -8.04 3.30
CA HIS A 176 7.47 -9.14 2.90
C HIS A 176 6.01 -8.91 3.30
N ALA A 177 5.12 -9.79 2.85
CA ALA A 177 3.73 -9.80 3.29
C ALA A 177 3.62 -9.92 4.82
N GLY A 178 2.67 -9.19 5.40
CA GLY A 178 2.47 -9.07 6.84
C GLY A 178 3.14 -7.84 7.48
N GLU A 179 4.10 -7.21 6.80
CA GLU A 179 4.76 -6.00 7.29
C GLU A 179 3.82 -4.81 7.30
N ARG A 180 3.85 -4.03 8.39
CA ARG A 180 3.04 -2.82 8.55
C ARG A 180 3.79 -1.62 8.00
N TYR A 181 3.05 -0.73 7.33
CA TYR A 181 3.63 0.48 6.75
C TYR A 181 2.63 1.63 6.66
N LYS A 182 3.17 2.83 6.52
CA LYS A 182 2.50 4.07 6.12
C LYS A 182 3.40 4.89 5.20
N PHE A 183 2.84 5.96 4.66
CA PHE A 183 3.63 7.00 4.00
C PHE A 183 3.79 8.21 4.93
N GLU A 184 5.01 8.70 5.05
CA GLU A 184 5.36 9.96 5.70
C GLU A 184 5.62 11.01 4.64
N LEU A 185 4.83 12.09 4.65
CA LEU A 185 4.90 13.13 3.63
C LEU A 185 5.31 14.47 4.22
N LEU A 186 6.11 15.21 3.47
CA LEU A 186 6.27 16.64 3.65
C LEU A 186 5.42 17.34 2.57
N ASP A 187 4.62 18.32 2.96
CA ASP A 187 3.88 19.15 2.03
C ASP A 187 4.81 19.98 1.12
N ARG A 188 4.26 20.73 0.18
CA ARG A 188 5.03 21.60 -0.73
C ARG A 188 5.89 22.66 -0.02
N HIS A 189 5.59 22.96 1.23
CA HIS A 189 6.34 23.92 2.07
C HIS A 189 7.38 23.25 2.97
N GLY A 190 7.48 21.92 2.95
CA GLY A 190 8.36 21.13 3.80
C GLY A 190 7.81 20.87 5.20
N THR A 191 6.50 21.07 5.42
CA THR A 191 5.82 20.78 6.69
C THR A 191 5.51 19.28 6.76
N LEU A 192 5.82 18.65 7.89
CA LEU A 192 5.50 17.25 8.12
C LEU A 192 3.99 17.09 8.31
N LEU A 193 3.39 16.22 7.50
CA LEU A 193 1.99 15.85 7.60
C LEU A 193 1.78 14.65 8.54
N PRO A 194 0.56 14.40 9.05
CA PRO A 194 0.22 13.13 9.67
C PRO A 194 0.58 11.96 8.74
N GLN A 195 1.12 10.87 9.31
CA GLN A 195 1.44 9.69 8.52
C GLN A 195 0.18 9.10 7.87
N LYS A 196 0.22 8.87 6.56
CA LYS A 196 -0.91 8.44 5.75
C LYS A 196 -0.92 6.93 5.54
N ALA A 197 -2.10 6.31 5.69
CA ALA A 197 -2.33 4.97 5.16
C ALA A 197 -2.27 5.01 3.63
N ASP A 198 -1.96 3.88 3.03
CA ASP A 198 -1.88 3.75 1.58
C ASP A 198 -3.29 3.73 0.96
N PRO A 199 -3.61 4.65 0.03
CA PRO A 199 -4.90 4.64 -0.66
C PRO A 199 -5.22 3.35 -1.43
N PHE A 200 -4.19 2.64 -1.87
CA PHE A 200 -4.27 1.37 -2.60
C PHE A 200 -3.95 0.15 -1.73
N ALA A 201 -3.93 0.29 -0.40
CA ALA A 201 -3.70 -0.82 0.50
C ALA A 201 -4.72 -1.95 0.26
N ARG A 202 -4.21 -3.18 0.13
CA ARG A 202 -5.02 -4.40 -0.04
C ARG A 202 -5.31 -5.11 1.27
N GLN A 203 -4.72 -4.61 2.35
CA GLN A 203 -5.01 -4.98 3.73
C GLN A 203 -4.64 -3.84 4.67
N ALA A 204 -5.39 -3.68 5.73
CA ALA A 204 -5.14 -2.72 6.81
C ALA A 204 -5.08 -3.44 8.16
N GLU A 205 -4.54 -2.78 9.17
CA GLU A 205 -4.67 -3.22 10.55
C GLU A 205 -6.12 -3.10 11.02
N LEU A 206 -6.51 -3.95 11.96
CA LEU A 206 -7.79 -3.80 12.67
C LEU A 206 -7.76 -2.53 13.54
N ARG A 207 -8.82 -1.72 13.44
CA ARG A 207 -8.98 -0.55 14.28
C ARG A 207 -8.81 -0.87 15.79
N PRO A 208 -8.28 0.00 16.65
CA PRO A 208 -7.95 1.44 16.40
C PRO A 208 -6.60 1.66 15.69
N ALA A 209 -5.86 0.62 15.37
CA ALA A 209 -4.65 0.75 14.56
C ALA A 209 -4.99 1.20 13.13
N THR A 210 -4.06 1.85 12.45
CA THR A 210 -4.34 2.59 11.21
C THR A 210 -3.28 2.39 10.13
N ALA A 211 -2.35 1.44 10.30
CA ALA A 211 -1.37 1.17 9.28
C ALA A 211 -1.95 0.29 8.16
N SER A 212 -1.40 0.46 7.00
CA SER A 212 -1.54 -0.49 5.89
C SER A 212 -0.66 -1.71 6.13
N VAL A 213 -1.04 -2.86 5.58
CA VAL A 213 -0.27 -4.11 5.68
C VAL A 213 0.09 -4.57 4.27
N VAL A 214 1.33 -4.96 4.07
CA VAL A 214 1.77 -5.57 2.81
C VAL A 214 1.00 -6.87 2.60
N ALA A 215 0.17 -6.94 1.57
CA ALA A 215 -0.72 -8.07 1.34
C ALA A 215 -0.09 -9.13 0.43
N ALA A 216 -0.29 -10.39 0.79
CA ALA A 216 -0.11 -11.52 -0.10
C ALA A 216 -1.41 -11.69 -0.92
N MET A 217 -1.36 -11.38 -2.21
CA MET A 217 -2.53 -11.50 -3.07
C MET A 217 -2.76 -12.96 -3.49
N PRO A 218 -3.98 -13.49 -3.32
CA PRO A 218 -4.30 -14.82 -3.82
C PRO A 218 -4.33 -14.83 -5.35
N PRO A 219 -4.05 -15.97 -5.99
CA PRO A 219 -4.22 -16.10 -7.43
C PRO A 219 -5.70 -15.94 -7.82
N VAL A 220 -5.96 -15.29 -8.93
CA VAL A 220 -7.32 -15.14 -9.50
C VAL A 220 -7.61 -16.33 -10.40
N ALA A 221 -8.69 -17.06 -10.10
CA ALA A 221 -9.22 -18.10 -10.99
C ALA A 221 -10.42 -17.55 -11.78
N PRO A 222 -10.59 -17.92 -13.05
CA PRO A 222 -11.78 -17.55 -13.81
C PRO A 222 -13.03 -18.21 -13.19
N PRO A 223 -14.21 -17.58 -13.31
CA PRO A 223 -15.45 -18.18 -12.83
C PRO A 223 -15.76 -19.49 -13.58
N SER A 224 -16.36 -20.46 -12.87
CA SER A 224 -16.78 -21.73 -13.48
C SER A 224 -17.87 -21.51 -14.54
N PRO A 225 -18.04 -22.45 -15.50
CA PRO A 225 -19.14 -22.38 -16.47
C PRO A 225 -20.52 -22.29 -15.80
N GLU A 226 -20.73 -23.00 -14.69
CA GLU A 226 -21.97 -22.97 -13.91
C GLU A 226 -22.22 -21.58 -13.32
N ARG A 227 -21.15 -20.94 -12.77
CA ARG A 227 -21.27 -19.57 -12.26
C ARG A 227 -21.55 -18.56 -13.37
N GLN A 228 -20.96 -18.75 -14.55
CA GLN A 228 -21.27 -17.91 -15.72
C GLN A 228 -22.72 -18.06 -16.17
N ALA A 229 -23.23 -19.29 -16.22
CA ALA A 229 -24.62 -19.57 -16.58
C ALA A 229 -25.63 -19.00 -15.56
N ALA A 230 -25.28 -19.04 -14.27
CA ALA A 230 -26.12 -18.47 -13.20
C ALA A 230 -26.19 -16.93 -13.23
N ASN A 231 -25.30 -16.27 -13.96
CA ASN A 231 -25.30 -14.83 -14.21
C ASN A 231 -25.98 -14.44 -15.55
N ALA A 232 -26.65 -15.36 -16.23
CA ALA A 232 -27.39 -15.04 -17.45
C ALA A 232 -28.53 -14.05 -17.15
N LEU A 233 -28.83 -13.17 -18.11
CA LEU A 233 -29.79 -12.07 -17.89
C LEU A 233 -31.24 -12.57 -17.61
N ASP A 234 -31.55 -13.81 -17.97
CA ASP A 234 -32.84 -14.48 -17.76
C ASP A 234 -32.83 -15.46 -16.58
N ALA A 235 -31.71 -15.58 -15.88
CA ALA A 235 -31.61 -16.43 -14.69
C ALA A 235 -32.42 -15.81 -13.52
N PRO A 236 -33.16 -16.64 -12.75
CA PRO A 236 -33.90 -16.15 -11.58
C PRO A 236 -32.94 -15.69 -10.49
N MET A 237 -33.26 -14.60 -9.82
CA MET A 237 -32.51 -14.05 -8.71
C MET A 237 -33.37 -13.94 -7.46
N SER A 238 -32.83 -14.42 -6.34
CA SER A 238 -33.32 -14.21 -4.99
C SER A 238 -32.14 -13.78 -4.13
N ILE A 239 -32.13 -12.53 -3.65
CA ILE A 239 -30.99 -11.89 -3.00
C ILE A 239 -31.24 -11.82 -1.50
N TYR A 240 -30.25 -12.20 -0.70
CA TYR A 240 -30.21 -11.95 0.73
C TYR A 240 -29.18 -10.87 1.05
N GLU A 241 -29.67 -9.67 1.37
CA GLU A 241 -28.83 -8.57 1.83
C GLU A 241 -28.41 -8.80 3.29
N VAL A 242 -27.14 -8.62 3.60
CA VAL A 242 -26.60 -8.94 4.91
C VAL A 242 -25.50 -7.99 5.36
N HIS A 243 -25.62 -7.46 6.59
CA HIS A 243 -24.53 -6.79 7.29
C HIS A 243 -23.76 -7.82 8.14
N LEU A 244 -22.58 -8.22 7.69
CA LEU A 244 -21.82 -9.33 8.27
C LEU A 244 -21.51 -9.16 9.76
N ALA A 245 -21.20 -7.92 10.19
CA ALA A 245 -20.82 -7.64 11.57
C ALA A 245 -21.98 -7.78 12.58
N SER A 246 -23.24 -7.77 12.12
CA SER A 246 -24.43 -7.92 13.00
C SER A 246 -25.24 -9.18 12.70
N TRP A 247 -24.94 -9.93 11.63
CA TRP A 247 -25.72 -11.11 11.26
C TRP A 247 -25.66 -12.20 12.33
N ARG A 248 -24.44 -12.60 12.73
CA ARG A 248 -24.18 -13.49 13.88
C ARG A 248 -22.87 -13.11 14.54
N ARG A 249 -22.75 -13.50 15.83
CA ARG A 249 -21.55 -13.30 16.64
C ARG A 249 -21.23 -14.58 17.43
N LYS A 250 -20.08 -14.60 18.07
CA LYS A 250 -19.64 -15.69 18.98
C LYS A 250 -19.72 -15.20 20.44
N PRO A 251 -20.89 -15.32 21.10
CA PRO A 251 -21.06 -14.85 22.49
C PRO A 251 -20.10 -15.51 23.46
N GLU A 252 -19.82 -16.78 23.26
CA GLU A 252 -18.88 -17.59 24.07
C GLU A 252 -17.42 -17.14 23.94
N GLN A 253 -17.14 -16.25 22.98
CA GLN A 253 -15.80 -15.69 22.69
C GLN A 253 -15.80 -14.16 22.76
N GLY A 254 -16.56 -13.57 23.68
CA GLY A 254 -16.60 -12.13 23.93
C GLY A 254 -17.32 -11.32 22.85
N GLU A 255 -18.39 -11.88 22.29
CA GLU A 255 -19.21 -11.21 21.26
C GLU A 255 -18.41 -10.82 19.99
N ARG A 256 -17.33 -11.56 19.68
CA ARG A 256 -16.56 -11.27 18.47
C ARG A 256 -17.35 -11.54 17.20
N TRP A 257 -16.96 -10.88 16.13
CA TRP A 257 -17.44 -11.18 14.79
C TRP A 257 -17.02 -12.58 14.33
N LEU A 258 -17.79 -13.16 13.40
CA LEU A 258 -17.35 -14.33 12.65
C LEU A 258 -16.21 -13.90 11.72
N ASN A 259 -15.23 -14.77 11.55
CA ASN A 259 -14.20 -14.58 10.52
C ASN A 259 -14.68 -15.09 9.17
N TRP A 260 -13.88 -14.84 8.10
CA TRP A 260 -14.24 -15.22 6.74
C TRP A 260 -14.52 -16.71 6.56
N ASP A 261 -13.79 -17.60 7.26
CA ASP A 261 -13.97 -19.05 7.17
C ASP A 261 -15.28 -19.47 7.88
N GLU A 262 -15.58 -18.90 9.04
CA GLU A 262 -16.85 -19.12 9.75
C GLU A 262 -18.05 -18.57 8.99
N LEU A 263 -17.90 -17.41 8.32
CA LEU A 263 -18.94 -16.86 7.44
C LEU A 263 -19.16 -17.75 6.22
N ALA A 264 -18.09 -18.30 5.65
CA ALA A 264 -18.21 -19.26 4.54
C ALA A 264 -18.96 -20.53 4.94
N GLU A 265 -18.78 -21.01 6.17
CA GLU A 265 -19.50 -22.18 6.68
C GLU A 265 -20.97 -21.85 7.02
N ASP A 266 -21.20 -20.84 7.89
CA ASP A 266 -22.51 -20.58 8.45
C ASP A 266 -23.45 -19.81 7.51
N LEU A 267 -22.96 -18.72 6.86
CA LEU A 267 -23.81 -17.83 6.05
C LEU A 267 -24.14 -18.48 4.69
N VAL A 268 -23.18 -19.14 4.05
CA VAL A 268 -23.42 -19.81 2.79
C VAL A 268 -24.41 -20.96 2.94
N ALA A 269 -24.25 -21.77 3.98
CA ALA A 269 -25.21 -22.85 4.30
C ALA A 269 -26.62 -22.32 4.57
N TYR A 270 -26.73 -21.21 5.32
CA TYR A 270 -28.00 -20.54 5.57
C TYR A 270 -28.67 -20.05 4.26
N ALA A 271 -27.90 -19.40 3.39
CA ALA A 271 -28.43 -18.91 2.12
C ALA A 271 -28.95 -20.05 1.22
N GLN A 272 -28.25 -21.18 1.18
CA GLN A 272 -28.69 -22.38 0.45
C GLN A 272 -29.96 -22.97 1.03
N ASP A 273 -30.04 -23.17 2.37
CA ASP A 273 -31.21 -23.73 3.04
C ASP A 273 -32.46 -22.87 2.82
N MET A 274 -32.28 -21.55 2.82
CA MET A 274 -33.38 -20.60 2.57
C MET A 274 -33.74 -20.41 1.10
N GLY A 275 -32.97 -20.99 0.16
CA GLY A 275 -33.22 -20.94 -1.28
C GLY A 275 -32.83 -19.62 -1.95
N TYR A 276 -31.91 -18.85 -1.36
CA TYR A 276 -31.34 -17.67 -1.99
C TYR A 276 -30.33 -18.05 -3.09
N THR A 277 -30.25 -17.23 -4.12
CA THR A 277 -29.29 -17.40 -5.22
C THR A 277 -28.07 -16.48 -5.07
N HIS A 278 -28.20 -15.39 -4.33
CA HIS A 278 -27.16 -14.39 -4.13
C HIS A 278 -27.12 -13.91 -2.69
N LEU A 279 -25.92 -13.57 -2.23
CA LEU A 279 -25.67 -12.76 -1.05
C LEU A 279 -25.30 -11.35 -1.51
N GLU A 280 -25.95 -10.34 -0.99
CA GLU A 280 -25.55 -8.94 -1.11
C GLU A 280 -24.91 -8.51 0.19
N LEU A 281 -23.59 -8.28 0.13
CA LEU A 281 -22.83 -7.87 1.29
C LEU A 281 -22.87 -6.35 1.40
N MET A 282 -23.49 -5.84 2.46
CA MET A 282 -23.30 -4.44 2.86
C MET A 282 -21.79 -4.16 2.96
N PRO A 283 -21.34 -2.89 2.84
CA PRO A 283 -19.94 -2.59 2.51
C PRO A 283 -18.91 -3.38 3.33
N VAL A 284 -18.08 -4.15 2.65
CA VAL A 284 -16.99 -4.95 3.24
C VAL A 284 -15.62 -4.32 3.06
N SER A 285 -15.53 -3.16 2.42
CA SER A 285 -14.31 -2.38 2.33
C SER A 285 -13.89 -1.85 3.70
N GLU A 286 -12.58 -1.67 3.94
CA GLU A 286 -12.07 -1.23 5.24
C GLU A 286 -12.55 0.17 5.61
N HIS A 287 -12.97 0.32 6.87
CA HIS A 287 -13.55 1.55 7.41
C HIS A 287 -13.22 1.72 8.90
N PRO A 288 -13.03 2.98 9.39
CA PRO A 288 -12.62 3.23 10.78
C PRO A 288 -13.74 3.10 11.80
N PHE A 289 -14.99 3.38 11.41
CA PHE A 289 -16.13 3.52 12.32
C PHE A 289 -17.18 2.42 12.10
N ASP A 290 -17.39 1.55 13.09
CA ASP A 290 -18.37 0.45 13.02
C ASP A 290 -19.81 0.94 12.82
N GLY A 291 -20.17 2.07 13.43
CA GLY A 291 -21.50 2.64 13.33
C GLY A 291 -21.88 3.13 11.93
N SER A 292 -20.91 3.23 11.01
CA SER A 292 -21.16 3.53 9.61
C SER A 292 -21.64 2.33 8.80
N TRP A 293 -21.57 1.11 9.35
CA TRP A 293 -21.85 -0.16 8.67
C TRP A 293 -21.00 -0.37 7.40
N GLY A 294 -19.83 0.28 7.31
CA GLY A 294 -18.95 0.26 6.16
C GLY A 294 -19.18 1.39 5.13
N TYR A 295 -20.22 2.22 5.30
CA TYR A 295 -20.50 3.32 4.36
C TYR A 295 -19.52 4.51 4.47
N GLN A 296 -18.67 4.58 5.49
CA GLN A 296 -17.59 5.55 5.60
C GLN A 296 -16.24 4.88 5.29
N THR A 297 -16.05 4.48 4.05
CA THR A 297 -14.90 3.71 3.58
C THR A 297 -13.63 4.55 3.48
N LEU A 298 -12.50 4.01 3.94
CA LEU A 298 -11.16 4.56 3.69
C LEU A 298 -10.29 3.61 2.85
N GLY A 299 -10.47 2.30 2.98
CA GLY A 299 -9.69 1.29 2.26
C GLY A 299 -10.47 0.68 1.09
N LEU A 300 -10.61 1.40 -0.02
CA LEU A 300 -11.40 0.96 -1.19
C LEU A 300 -10.88 -0.31 -1.88
N PHE A 301 -9.65 -0.74 -1.58
CA PHE A 301 -9.01 -1.94 -2.13
C PHE A 301 -8.74 -3.01 -1.06
N SER A 302 -9.24 -2.82 0.15
CA SER A 302 -8.98 -3.71 1.28
C SER A 302 -10.28 -4.30 1.81
N PRO A 303 -10.44 -5.63 1.85
CA PRO A 303 -11.47 -6.22 2.67
C PRO A 303 -11.25 -5.86 4.13
N THR A 304 -12.32 -5.55 4.85
CA THR A 304 -12.19 -5.15 6.26
C THR A 304 -11.52 -6.23 7.11
N SER A 305 -10.56 -5.81 7.93
CA SER A 305 -9.80 -6.67 8.84
C SER A 305 -10.63 -7.24 10.00
N ARG A 306 -11.87 -6.79 10.16
CA ARG A 306 -12.81 -7.29 11.18
C ARG A 306 -13.09 -8.79 11.07
N PHE A 307 -13.06 -9.30 9.85
CA PHE A 307 -13.39 -10.69 9.54
C PHE A 307 -12.17 -11.54 9.19
N ALA A 308 -10.95 -10.97 9.22
CA ALA A 308 -9.73 -11.73 9.01
C ALA A 308 -9.47 -12.68 10.19
N THR A 309 -8.96 -13.88 9.91
CA THR A 309 -8.40 -14.73 10.96
C THR A 309 -7.12 -14.11 11.52
N ALA A 310 -6.70 -14.51 12.72
CA ALA A 310 -5.43 -14.03 13.29
C ALA A 310 -4.23 -14.38 12.39
N ASP A 311 -4.26 -15.56 11.74
CA ASP A 311 -3.22 -15.98 10.81
C ASP A 311 -3.22 -15.14 9.53
N ASP A 312 -4.39 -14.91 8.92
CA ASP A 312 -4.51 -14.02 7.75
C ASP A 312 -4.03 -12.59 8.07
N ALA A 313 -4.43 -12.06 9.24
CA ALA A 313 -4.01 -10.72 9.67
C ALA A 313 -2.49 -10.61 9.80
N ALA A 314 -1.84 -11.63 10.42
CA ALA A 314 -0.40 -11.63 10.65
C ALA A 314 0.44 -11.83 9.39
N ARG A 315 -0.09 -12.53 8.37
CA ARG A 315 0.64 -12.91 7.16
C ARG A 315 0.32 -12.06 5.94
N GLY A 316 -0.48 -11.00 6.08
CA GLY A 316 -0.93 -10.23 4.93
C GLY A 316 -1.99 -10.95 4.09
N GLY A 317 -2.72 -11.90 4.68
CA GLY A 317 -3.66 -12.78 4.00
C GLY A 317 -5.12 -12.34 4.05
N GLY A 318 -5.43 -11.09 4.41
CA GLY A 318 -6.82 -10.61 4.51
C GLY A 318 -7.62 -10.77 3.22
N ALA A 319 -7.02 -10.46 2.07
CA ALA A 319 -7.63 -10.68 0.76
C ALA A 319 -7.84 -12.18 0.46
N ALA A 320 -6.94 -13.06 0.90
CA ALA A 320 -7.08 -14.50 0.74
C ALA A 320 -8.24 -15.06 1.58
N GLY A 321 -8.45 -14.55 2.80
CA GLY A 321 -9.61 -14.90 3.63
C GLY A 321 -10.94 -14.55 2.95
N PHE A 322 -11.06 -13.32 2.45
CA PHE A 322 -12.24 -12.91 1.69
C PHE A 322 -12.43 -13.75 0.42
N ARG A 323 -11.34 -14.04 -0.30
CA ARG A 323 -11.40 -14.91 -1.48
C ARG A 323 -11.92 -16.31 -1.15
N ARG A 324 -11.47 -16.94 -0.05
CA ARG A 324 -12.00 -18.25 0.39
C ARG A 324 -13.50 -18.21 0.65
N PHE A 325 -14.00 -17.12 1.25
CA PHE A 325 -15.43 -16.90 1.44
C PHE A 325 -16.18 -16.87 0.09
N VAL A 326 -15.71 -16.06 -0.86
CA VAL A 326 -16.32 -15.93 -2.19
C VAL A 326 -16.28 -17.26 -2.95
N ASP A 327 -15.15 -17.96 -2.94
CA ASP A 327 -15.00 -19.27 -3.60
C ASP A 327 -15.94 -20.32 -3.00
N SER A 328 -16.14 -20.30 -1.68
CA SER A 328 -17.10 -21.17 -0.99
C SER A 328 -18.55 -20.85 -1.39
N ALA A 329 -18.92 -19.58 -1.48
CA ALA A 329 -20.23 -19.16 -1.95
C ALA A 329 -20.46 -19.62 -3.40
N HIS A 330 -19.49 -19.38 -4.28
CA HIS A 330 -19.57 -19.81 -5.68
C HIS A 330 -19.66 -21.34 -5.84
N ALA A 331 -18.89 -22.11 -5.06
CA ALA A 331 -18.96 -23.56 -5.05
C ALA A 331 -20.34 -24.09 -4.59
N ALA A 332 -21.01 -23.33 -3.73
CA ALA A 332 -22.37 -23.61 -3.27
C ALA A 332 -23.46 -23.10 -4.24
N GLY A 333 -23.10 -22.54 -5.39
CA GLY A 333 -24.03 -21.98 -6.36
C GLY A 333 -24.55 -20.58 -6.01
N ILE A 334 -24.03 -19.96 -4.94
CA ILE A 334 -24.44 -18.63 -4.46
C ILE A 334 -23.56 -17.56 -5.10
N GLY A 335 -24.17 -16.55 -5.75
CA GLY A 335 -23.46 -15.35 -6.22
C GLY A 335 -23.19 -14.37 -5.08
N VAL A 336 -22.17 -13.53 -5.23
CA VAL A 336 -21.84 -12.49 -4.25
C VAL A 336 -21.95 -11.13 -4.93
N LEU A 337 -22.74 -10.25 -4.34
CA LEU A 337 -22.86 -8.83 -4.70
C LEU A 337 -22.18 -8.00 -3.60
N LEU A 338 -21.46 -6.96 -4.00
CA LEU A 338 -20.82 -6.05 -3.06
C LEU A 338 -21.48 -4.67 -3.12
N ASP A 339 -21.83 -4.15 -1.97
CA ASP A 339 -22.22 -2.76 -1.83
C ASP A 339 -20.96 -1.87 -1.87
N TRP A 340 -20.77 -1.13 -2.96
CA TRP A 340 -19.61 -0.31 -3.23
C TRP A 340 -19.92 1.18 -3.05
N VAL A 341 -19.10 1.88 -2.25
CA VAL A 341 -19.36 3.26 -1.81
C VAL A 341 -18.33 4.24 -2.39
N PRO A 342 -18.49 4.73 -3.63
CA PRO A 342 -17.53 5.64 -4.27
C PRO A 342 -17.82 7.13 -4.04
N ALA A 343 -18.82 7.49 -3.23
CA ALA A 343 -19.33 8.87 -3.18
C ALA A 343 -18.53 9.77 -2.23
N HIS A 344 -18.15 9.26 -1.08
CA HIS A 344 -17.59 10.05 0.01
C HIS A 344 -16.66 9.20 0.89
N PHE A 345 -15.90 9.86 1.77
CA PHE A 345 -14.99 9.21 2.71
C PHE A 345 -14.84 10.04 4.00
N PRO A 346 -14.49 9.42 5.15
CA PRO A 346 -14.31 10.14 6.41
C PRO A 346 -13.06 11.02 6.39
N ALA A 347 -13.10 12.08 7.22
CA ALA A 347 -12.05 13.11 7.26
C ALA A 347 -10.87 12.78 8.20
N ASP A 348 -10.62 11.50 8.46
CA ASP A 348 -9.51 11.05 9.31
C ASP A 348 -8.16 11.50 8.75
N ASP A 349 -7.34 12.13 9.58
CA ASP A 349 -6.05 12.73 9.19
C ASP A 349 -5.04 11.72 8.58
N TRP A 350 -5.14 10.46 8.98
CA TRP A 350 -4.31 9.38 8.49
C TRP A 350 -4.81 8.76 7.17
N GLY A 351 -6.03 9.13 6.73
CA GLY A 351 -6.68 8.65 5.51
C GLY A 351 -6.42 9.54 4.30
N LEU A 352 -7.44 9.64 3.44
CA LEU A 352 -7.37 10.37 2.16
C LEU A 352 -7.45 11.89 2.30
N ALA A 353 -8.02 12.40 3.40
CA ALA A 353 -8.21 13.83 3.62
C ALA A 353 -6.89 14.58 3.53
N ARG A 354 -6.81 15.59 2.68
CA ARG A 354 -5.61 16.41 2.45
C ARG A 354 -4.33 15.58 2.29
N PHE A 355 -4.39 14.55 1.48
CA PHE A 355 -3.42 13.46 1.45
C PHE A 355 -1.96 13.95 1.32
N ASP A 356 -1.68 14.88 0.41
CA ASP A 356 -0.36 15.48 0.19
C ASP A 356 -0.25 16.94 0.69
N GLY A 357 -1.14 17.33 1.62
CA GLY A 357 -1.28 18.70 2.13
C GLY A 357 -2.25 19.54 1.31
N THR A 358 -2.77 19.01 0.21
CA THR A 358 -3.80 19.65 -0.64
C THR A 358 -5.09 18.82 -0.65
N CYS A 359 -6.19 19.38 -1.13
CA CYS A 359 -7.41 18.63 -1.42
C CYS A 359 -7.17 17.75 -2.66
N LEU A 360 -6.48 16.61 -2.46
CA LEU A 360 -6.03 15.74 -3.55
C LEU A 360 -7.17 14.85 -4.06
N TYR A 361 -7.88 14.20 -3.16
CA TYR A 361 -8.99 13.30 -3.45
C TYR A 361 -10.36 13.98 -3.36
N GLU A 362 -10.49 15.01 -2.53
CA GLU A 362 -11.71 15.75 -2.28
C GLU A 362 -11.80 17.06 -3.08
N TYR A 363 -13.02 17.61 -3.22
CA TYR A 363 -13.18 18.98 -3.72
C TYR A 363 -12.63 20.00 -2.72
N ALA A 364 -12.00 21.06 -3.22
CA ALA A 364 -11.42 22.12 -2.39
C ALA A 364 -12.47 23.09 -1.80
N ASP A 365 -13.58 23.31 -2.51
CA ASP A 365 -14.70 24.13 -2.03
C ASP A 365 -15.54 23.31 -1.04
N PRO A 366 -15.64 23.70 0.26
CA PRO A 366 -16.42 22.96 1.24
C PRO A 366 -17.91 22.81 0.89
N ARG A 367 -18.46 23.68 0.04
CA ARG A 367 -19.85 23.58 -0.39
C ARG A 367 -20.10 22.41 -1.35
N GLU A 368 -19.07 21.96 -2.05
CA GLU A 368 -19.07 20.80 -2.95
C GLU A 368 -18.40 19.58 -2.32
N GLY A 369 -17.43 19.82 -1.45
CA GLY A 369 -16.50 18.81 -0.91
C GLY A 369 -16.87 18.24 0.45
N PHE A 370 -18.01 18.65 1.06
CA PHE A 370 -18.35 18.20 2.41
C PHE A 370 -19.85 17.92 2.58
N HIS A 371 -20.16 16.71 3.08
CA HIS A 371 -21.50 16.31 3.50
C HIS A 371 -21.74 16.66 4.97
N ASN A 372 -22.56 17.68 5.24
CA ASN A 372 -22.87 18.11 6.61
C ASN A 372 -23.60 17.04 7.43
N ASP A 373 -24.52 16.28 6.80
CA ASP A 373 -25.35 15.29 7.49
C ASP A 373 -24.52 14.05 7.90
N TRP A 374 -23.51 13.68 7.11
CA TRP A 374 -22.69 12.50 7.34
C TRP A 374 -21.29 12.83 7.89
N ASN A 375 -20.94 14.12 7.95
CA ASN A 375 -19.61 14.59 8.37
C ASN A 375 -18.48 13.94 7.59
N THR A 376 -18.61 13.87 6.25
CA THR A 376 -17.70 13.21 5.34
C THR A 376 -17.26 14.13 4.20
N LEU A 377 -16.08 13.85 3.63
CA LEU A 377 -15.59 14.52 2.44
C LEU A 377 -16.16 13.86 1.18
N ILE A 378 -16.31 14.64 0.11
CA ILE A 378 -16.83 14.20 -1.18
C ILE A 378 -15.67 14.11 -2.16
N TYR A 379 -15.56 12.97 -2.87
CA TYR A 379 -14.54 12.77 -3.91
C TYR A 379 -14.68 13.82 -5.01
N ASN A 380 -13.53 14.32 -5.48
CA ASN A 380 -13.48 15.23 -6.63
C ASN A 380 -13.64 14.43 -7.94
N PHE A 381 -14.86 14.16 -8.34
CA PHE A 381 -15.19 13.43 -9.57
C PHE A 381 -14.71 14.11 -10.85
N GLY A 382 -14.46 15.41 -10.79
CA GLY A 382 -13.89 16.18 -11.91
C GLY A 382 -12.41 15.94 -12.15
N ARG A 383 -11.69 15.36 -11.16
CA ARG A 383 -10.27 15.04 -11.31
C ARG A 383 -10.10 13.64 -11.91
N THR A 384 -9.37 13.58 -13.00
CA THR A 384 -9.20 12.36 -13.80
C THR A 384 -8.57 11.21 -12.98
N GLU A 385 -7.56 11.51 -12.15
CA GLU A 385 -6.88 10.53 -11.31
C GLU A 385 -7.80 9.98 -10.21
N VAL A 386 -8.68 10.82 -9.65
CA VAL A 386 -9.69 10.39 -8.67
C VAL A 386 -10.74 9.49 -9.35
N ARG A 387 -11.19 9.86 -10.55
CA ARG A 387 -12.06 8.99 -11.36
C ARG A 387 -11.41 7.63 -11.62
N ASN A 388 -10.13 7.61 -12.00
CA ASN A 388 -9.40 6.37 -12.25
C ASN A 388 -9.20 5.55 -10.97
N PHE A 389 -8.98 6.21 -9.82
CA PHE A 389 -8.94 5.58 -8.51
C PHE A 389 -10.27 4.85 -8.19
N LEU A 390 -11.39 5.51 -8.41
CA LEU A 390 -12.72 4.93 -8.14
C LEU A 390 -13.08 3.82 -9.14
N VAL A 391 -12.90 4.05 -10.45
CA VAL A 391 -13.11 3.01 -11.47
C VAL A 391 -12.18 1.83 -11.23
N GLY A 392 -10.92 2.08 -10.90
CA GLY A 392 -9.96 1.04 -10.54
C GLY A 392 -10.42 0.22 -9.34
N SER A 393 -11.02 0.85 -8.32
CA SER A 393 -11.59 0.12 -7.19
C SER A 393 -12.73 -0.82 -7.62
N ALA A 394 -13.64 -0.35 -8.46
CA ALA A 394 -14.71 -1.22 -8.99
C ALA A 394 -14.13 -2.42 -9.76
N LEU A 395 -13.16 -2.18 -10.64
CA LEU A 395 -12.50 -3.24 -11.41
C LEU A 395 -11.67 -4.21 -10.54
N TYR A 396 -11.16 -3.74 -9.42
CA TYR A 396 -10.41 -4.59 -8.49
C TYR A 396 -11.28 -5.64 -7.80
N TRP A 397 -12.55 -5.31 -7.49
CA TRP A 397 -13.49 -6.21 -6.83
C TRP A 397 -14.17 -7.19 -7.80
N LEU A 398 -14.23 -6.88 -9.10
CA LEU A 398 -14.81 -7.73 -10.16
C LEU A 398 -13.84 -8.82 -10.63
#